data_f7a6c999ac7d467fc197c9747a509c87
#
_entry.id   f7a6c999ac7d467fc197c9747a509c87
#
_cell.length_a   1.000
_cell.length_b   1.000
_cell.length_c   1.000
_cell.angle_alpha   90.00
_cell.angle_beta   90.00
_cell.angle_gamma   90.00
#
_symmetry.space_group_name_H-M   'P 1'
#
loop_
_entity.id
_entity.type
_entity.pdbx_description
1 polymer ?
#
loop_
_entity_poly.entity_id
_entity_poly.type
_entity_poly.pdbx_seq_one_letter_code
_entity_poly.pdbx_strand_id
1 'polypeptide(L)'
;SLRYFGVDTSKIVRGGDRVGIYFLEKGASQRGSVCIYDRAHSSIQEASASDFNWDEIFEGAEWFHFTGITPALGANVVEICRDACKAAKERGVKISCDLNYRGKLWTRDEARAAMTDLYQYVDVCISNEEDAKDVFGIEAENTDIYGGKLNKEGYKSVAKQLADKFGFEKVAITLRTSISASDN
;
A
#
# COMPACT_ATOMS: atom_id res chain seq x y z
N SER A 1 16.55 -4.06 14.93
CA SER A 1 16.23 -4.95 13.82
C SER A 1 14.94 -5.72 14.12
N LEU A 2 14.25 -6.24 13.10
CA LEU A 2 12.96 -6.95 13.21
C LEU A 2 12.97 -8.07 14.27
N ARG A 3 14.03 -8.87 14.33
CA ARG A 3 14.17 -9.94 15.33
C ARG A 3 14.17 -9.46 16.78
N TYR A 4 14.66 -8.25 17.04
CA TYR A 4 14.63 -7.65 18.38
C TYR A 4 13.19 -7.46 18.89
N PHE A 5 12.25 -7.23 17.96
CA PHE A 5 10.82 -7.07 18.25
C PHE A 5 10.02 -8.38 18.10
N GLY A 6 10.69 -9.52 18.06
CA GLY A 6 10.03 -10.83 17.98
C GLY A 6 9.49 -11.21 16.61
N VAL A 7 9.85 -10.46 15.56
CA VAL A 7 9.42 -10.78 14.19
C VAL A 7 10.25 -11.93 13.65
N ASP A 8 9.59 -12.98 13.15
CA ASP A 8 10.27 -14.05 12.41
C ASP A 8 10.81 -13.50 11.09
N THR A 9 12.08 -13.71 10.86
CA THR A 9 12.78 -13.27 9.65
C THR A 9 13.35 -14.42 8.83
N SER A 10 12.96 -15.65 9.12
CA SER A 10 13.45 -16.84 8.44
C SER A 10 13.07 -16.85 6.95
N LYS A 11 11.89 -16.34 6.63
CA LYS A 11 11.32 -16.27 5.29
C LYS A 11 11.66 -14.98 4.50
N ILE A 12 12.56 -14.14 5.03
CA ILE A 12 13.05 -12.98 4.28
C ILE A 12 14.09 -13.44 3.26
N VAL A 13 13.72 -13.36 1.99
CA VAL A 13 14.63 -13.61 0.87
C VAL A 13 15.72 -12.55 0.85
N ARG A 14 16.95 -12.96 0.60
CA ARG A 14 18.12 -12.09 0.51
C ARG A 14 18.73 -12.21 -0.88
N GLY A 15 18.95 -11.06 -1.52
CA GLY A 15 19.52 -10.99 -2.85
C GLY A 15 19.80 -9.54 -3.24
N GLY A 16 20.29 -9.33 -4.47
CA GLY A 16 20.65 -8.02 -4.98
C GLY A 16 21.85 -7.40 -4.24
N ASP A 17 22.26 -6.23 -4.69
CA ASP A 17 23.49 -5.59 -4.22
C ASP A 17 23.27 -4.64 -3.03
N ARG A 18 22.06 -4.11 -2.87
CA ARG A 18 21.78 -3.10 -1.83
C ARG A 18 20.32 -3.11 -1.34
N VAL A 19 20.13 -2.65 -0.11
CA VAL A 19 18.80 -2.30 0.43
C VAL A 19 18.47 -0.84 0.09
N GLY A 20 17.21 -0.56 -0.22
CA GLY A 20 16.74 0.83 -0.36
C GLY A 20 16.79 1.56 0.98
N ILE A 21 17.13 2.85 0.94
CA ILE A 21 17.21 3.70 2.13
C ILE A 21 16.41 4.99 1.92
N TYR A 22 16.14 5.70 2.99
CA TYR A 22 15.60 7.05 2.94
C TYR A 22 16.24 7.93 4.01
N PHE A 23 16.25 9.22 3.75
CA PHE A 23 16.73 10.25 4.66
C PHE A 23 15.57 11.13 5.06
N LEU A 24 15.31 11.26 6.35
CA LEU A 24 14.28 12.14 6.89
C LEU A 24 14.90 13.39 7.47
N GLU A 25 14.65 14.53 6.81
CA GLU A 25 14.90 15.84 7.39
C GLU A 25 13.66 16.27 8.18
N LYS A 26 13.78 16.31 9.49
CA LYS A 26 12.68 16.65 10.38
C LYS A 26 12.29 18.13 10.22
N GLY A 27 11.02 18.38 9.99
CA GLY A 27 10.47 19.73 9.98
C GLY A 27 10.44 20.35 11.37
N ALA A 28 10.31 21.67 11.42
CA ALA A 28 10.15 22.42 12.65
C ALA A 28 9.22 23.61 12.42
N SER A 29 8.28 23.85 13.33
CA SER A 29 7.30 24.94 13.24
C SER A 29 6.50 24.90 11.92
N GLN A 30 6.67 25.90 11.05
CA GLN A 30 5.97 26.01 9.76
C GLN A 30 6.68 25.28 8.62
N ARG A 31 7.91 24.81 8.82
CA ARG A 31 8.66 24.06 7.82
C ARG A 31 8.29 22.59 7.89
N GLY A 32 7.70 22.05 6.82
CA GLY A 32 7.37 20.64 6.70
C GLY A 32 8.62 19.73 6.72
N SER A 33 8.44 18.47 7.10
CA SER A 33 9.49 17.46 6.98
C SER A 33 9.74 17.11 5.51
N VAL A 34 11.00 16.83 5.17
CA VAL A 34 11.39 16.38 3.83
C VAL A 34 11.91 14.96 3.91
N CYS A 35 11.36 14.07 3.06
CA CYS A 35 11.83 12.71 2.95
C CYS A 35 12.46 12.50 1.57
N ILE A 36 13.74 12.15 1.55
CA ILE A 36 14.51 11.82 0.35
C ILE A 36 14.65 10.32 0.28
N TYR A 37 14.14 9.73 -0.80
CA TYR A 37 14.19 8.27 -1.01
C TYR A 37 15.30 7.91 -1.98
N ASP A 38 16.10 6.92 -1.61
CA ASP A 38 17.11 6.28 -2.45
C ASP A 38 16.74 4.80 -2.59
N ARG A 39 15.93 4.49 -3.60
CA ARG A 39 15.36 3.16 -3.86
C ARG A 39 15.85 2.52 -5.15
N ALA A 40 16.45 3.31 -6.04
CA ALA A 40 16.95 2.81 -7.33
C ALA A 40 17.93 1.65 -7.11
N HIS A 41 17.83 0.61 -7.93
CA HIS A 41 18.67 -0.58 -7.86
C HIS A 41 18.70 -1.27 -6.49
N SER A 42 17.62 -1.12 -5.71
CA SER A 42 17.47 -1.88 -4.46
C SER A 42 17.11 -3.34 -4.76
N SER A 43 17.49 -4.24 -3.84
CA SER A 43 17.26 -5.68 -4.00
C SER A 43 15.82 -6.04 -4.34
N ILE A 44 14.83 -5.35 -3.76
CA ILE A 44 13.42 -5.58 -4.09
C ILE A 44 13.05 -5.08 -5.49
N GLN A 45 13.66 -3.98 -5.96
CA GLN A 45 13.40 -3.46 -7.30
C GLN A 45 13.99 -4.37 -8.39
N GLU A 46 15.07 -5.08 -8.11
CA GLU A 46 15.74 -5.99 -9.02
C GLU A 46 15.30 -7.45 -8.87
N ALA A 47 14.44 -7.75 -7.88
CA ALA A 47 13.94 -9.09 -7.64
C ALA A 47 13.05 -9.60 -8.78
N SER A 48 12.97 -10.91 -8.91
CA SER A 48 12.07 -11.60 -9.81
C SER A 48 11.10 -12.52 -9.04
N ALA A 49 10.00 -12.91 -9.66
CA ALA A 49 9.03 -13.79 -9.01
C ALA A 49 9.64 -15.15 -8.61
N SER A 50 10.64 -15.62 -9.35
CA SER A 50 11.35 -16.88 -9.07
C SER A 50 12.25 -16.83 -7.82
N ASP A 51 12.51 -15.65 -7.27
CA ASP A 51 13.29 -15.52 -6.04
C ASP A 51 12.49 -15.90 -4.78
N PHE A 52 11.17 -16.08 -4.91
CA PHE A 52 10.27 -16.31 -3.79
C PHE A 52 9.65 -17.72 -3.85
N ASN A 53 9.87 -18.50 -2.80
CA ASN A 53 9.17 -19.77 -2.60
C ASN A 53 7.86 -19.52 -1.83
N TRP A 54 6.77 -19.29 -2.56
CA TRP A 54 5.48 -18.97 -1.95
C TRP A 54 4.90 -20.12 -1.11
N ASP A 55 5.24 -21.37 -1.42
CA ASP A 55 4.82 -22.53 -0.61
C ASP A 55 5.41 -22.44 0.80
N GLU A 56 6.70 -22.18 0.89
CA GLU A 56 7.39 -22.02 2.15
C GLU A 56 6.98 -20.70 2.88
N ILE A 57 6.83 -19.60 2.12
CA ILE A 57 6.49 -18.30 2.69
C ILE A 57 5.12 -18.33 3.35
N PHE A 58 4.12 -18.96 2.72
CA PHE A 58 2.75 -19.02 3.23
C PHE A 58 2.44 -20.25 4.08
N GLU A 59 3.42 -21.12 4.35
CA GLU A 59 3.22 -22.25 5.27
C GLU A 59 2.80 -21.77 6.66
N GLY A 60 1.58 -22.13 7.07
CA GLY A 60 0.98 -21.74 8.34
C GLY A 60 0.58 -20.26 8.44
N ALA A 61 0.63 -19.51 7.34
CA ALA A 61 0.18 -18.13 7.32
C ALA A 61 -1.35 -18.05 7.26
N GLU A 62 -1.95 -17.18 8.06
CA GLU A 62 -3.39 -16.89 8.04
C GLU A 62 -3.69 -15.56 7.33
N TRP A 63 -2.68 -14.66 7.26
CA TRP A 63 -2.86 -13.31 6.75
C TRP A 63 -1.62 -12.84 5.97
N PHE A 64 -1.86 -12.27 4.79
CA PHE A 64 -0.86 -11.59 3.98
C PHE A 64 -1.21 -10.11 3.86
N HIS A 65 -0.25 -9.25 4.12
CA HIS A 65 -0.40 -7.81 3.94
C HIS A 65 0.66 -7.27 2.99
N PHE A 66 0.23 -6.43 2.06
CA PHE A 66 1.15 -5.65 1.24
C PHE A 66 0.65 -4.20 1.10
N THR A 67 1.49 -3.34 0.56
CA THR A 67 1.18 -1.93 0.34
C THR A 67 1.40 -1.56 -1.13
N GLY A 68 0.59 -0.64 -1.66
CA GLY A 68 0.70 -0.14 -3.03
C GLY A 68 2.04 0.53 -3.37
N ILE A 69 2.89 0.82 -2.36
CA ILE A 69 4.27 1.25 -2.62
C ILE A 69 5.06 0.12 -3.28
N THR A 70 4.82 -1.14 -2.89
CA THR A 70 5.59 -2.29 -3.37
C THR A 70 5.47 -2.46 -4.89
N PRO A 71 4.28 -2.62 -5.49
CA PRO A 71 4.16 -2.75 -6.94
C PRO A 71 4.60 -1.49 -7.70
N ALA A 72 4.58 -0.32 -7.07
CA ALA A 72 5.06 0.93 -7.67
C ALA A 72 6.58 0.97 -7.94
N LEU A 73 7.34 0.00 -7.42
CA LEU A 73 8.79 -0.05 -7.60
C LEU A 73 9.22 -0.54 -8.99
N GLY A 74 8.34 -1.20 -9.74
CA GLY A 74 8.62 -1.67 -11.09
C GLY A 74 7.66 -2.74 -11.59
N ALA A 75 7.63 -2.95 -12.90
CA ALA A 75 6.73 -3.92 -13.52
C ALA A 75 6.97 -5.37 -13.02
N ASN A 76 8.23 -5.75 -12.82
CA ASN A 76 8.61 -7.03 -12.22
C ASN A 76 8.06 -7.17 -10.80
N VAL A 77 8.01 -6.08 -10.04
CA VAL A 77 7.48 -6.09 -8.66
C VAL A 77 5.95 -6.18 -8.65
N VAL A 78 5.27 -5.64 -9.66
CA VAL A 78 3.82 -5.90 -9.88
C VAL A 78 3.57 -7.39 -10.06
N GLU A 79 4.39 -8.07 -10.85
CA GLU A 79 4.28 -9.53 -11.05
C GLU A 79 4.54 -10.31 -9.77
N ILE A 80 5.58 -9.94 -9.01
CA ILE A 80 5.83 -10.53 -7.68
C ILE A 80 4.61 -10.40 -6.78
N CYS A 81 4.01 -9.21 -6.70
CA CYS A 81 2.80 -8.98 -5.90
C CYS A 81 1.62 -9.83 -6.39
N ARG A 82 1.45 -9.96 -7.71
CA ARG A 82 0.38 -10.78 -8.30
C ARG A 82 0.56 -12.26 -7.94
N ASP A 83 1.76 -12.79 -8.06
CA ASP A 83 2.06 -14.18 -7.74
C ASP A 83 1.91 -14.46 -6.25
N ALA A 84 2.34 -13.52 -5.39
CA ALA A 84 2.08 -13.59 -3.95
C ALA A 84 0.58 -13.65 -3.64
N CYS A 85 -0.22 -12.78 -4.27
CA CYS A 85 -1.66 -12.75 -4.07
C CYS A 85 -2.34 -14.05 -4.52
N LYS A 86 -1.96 -14.58 -5.69
CA LYS A 86 -2.47 -15.88 -6.19
C LYS A 86 -2.13 -17.00 -5.22
N ALA A 87 -0.86 -17.11 -4.85
CA ALA A 87 -0.38 -18.15 -3.95
C ALA A 87 -1.05 -18.08 -2.56
N ALA A 88 -1.31 -16.87 -2.05
CA ALA A 88 -2.06 -16.67 -0.81
C ALA A 88 -3.51 -17.16 -0.94
N LYS A 89 -4.21 -16.78 -2.03
CA LYS A 89 -5.60 -17.21 -2.29
C LYS A 89 -5.73 -18.74 -2.41
N GLU A 90 -4.81 -19.39 -3.13
CA GLU A 90 -4.80 -20.85 -3.30
C GLU A 90 -4.68 -21.59 -1.95
N ARG A 91 -4.11 -20.93 -0.94
CA ARG A 91 -3.94 -21.46 0.43
C ARG A 91 -4.97 -20.98 1.44
N GLY A 92 -5.97 -20.22 0.99
CA GLY A 92 -6.99 -19.65 1.88
C GLY A 92 -6.47 -18.56 2.82
N VAL A 93 -5.30 -18.00 2.53
CA VAL A 93 -4.71 -16.88 3.29
C VAL A 93 -5.49 -15.60 2.99
N LYS A 94 -5.92 -14.88 4.02
CA LYS A 94 -6.57 -13.57 3.88
C LYS A 94 -5.58 -12.52 3.41
N ILE A 95 -6.03 -11.64 2.52
CA ILE A 95 -5.17 -10.60 1.92
C ILE A 95 -5.67 -9.23 2.29
N SER A 96 -4.78 -8.39 2.84
CA SER A 96 -5.05 -6.96 3.01
C SER A 96 -4.04 -6.12 2.24
N CYS A 97 -4.50 -4.98 1.74
CA CYS A 97 -3.65 -4.03 1.04
C CYS A 97 -3.96 -2.60 1.49
N ASP A 98 -2.89 -1.84 1.79
CA ASP A 98 -2.95 -0.39 1.89
C ASP A 98 -2.66 0.21 0.52
N LEU A 99 -3.61 0.96 -0.06
CA LEU A 99 -3.50 1.56 -1.40
C LEU A 99 -2.27 2.45 -1.53
N ASN A 100 -2.01 3.28 -0.56
CA ASN A 100 -0.77 4.02 -0.30
C ASN A 100 -0.11 4.56 -1.58
N TYR A 101 -0.87 5.27 -2.39
CA TYR A 101 -0.43 5.81 -3.67
C TYR A 101 0.75 6.78 -3.52
N ARG A 102 1.70 6.69 -4.43
CA ARG A 102 2.90 7.53 -4.45
C ARG A 102 3.17 8.07 -5.84
N GLY A 103 2.64 9.26 -6.15
CA GLY A 103 2.79 9.91 -7.45
C GLY A 103 4.24 10.19 -7.89
N LYS A 104 5.23 10.01 -7.00
CA LYS A 104 6.66 10.06 -7.34
C LYS A 104 7.21 8.75 -7.90
N LEU A 105 6.48 7.64 -7.77
CA LEU A 105 6.91 6.31 -8.23
C LEU A 105 6.23 5.91 -9.54
N TRP A 106 4.97 6.25 -9.72
CA TRP A 106 4.18 5.91 -10.89
C TRP A 106 3.06 6.92 -11.14
N THR A 107 2.55 6.91 -12.35
CA THR A 107 1.40 7.74 -12.74
C THR A 107 0.09 7.17 -12.17
N ARG A 108 -0.98 7.98 -12.17
CA ARG A 108 -2.31 7.52 -11.77
C ARG A 108 -2.83 6.38 -12.64
N ASP A 109 -2.53 6.41 -13.94
CA ASP A 109 -3.00 5.38 -14.89
C ASP A 109 -2.25 4.06 -14.69
N GLU A 110 -0.94 4.10 -14.46
CA GLU A 110 -0.15 2.92 -14.09
C GLU A 110 -0.63 2.32 -12.76
N ALA A 111 -0.84 3.17 -11.75
CA ALA A 111 -1.37 2.76 -10.46
C ALA A 111 -2.75 2.12 -10.59
N ARG A 112 -3.64 2.75 -11.36
CA ARG A 112 -4.99 2.22 -11.62
C ARG A 112 -4.95 0.86 -12.28
N ALA A 113 -4.15 0.69 -13.32
CA ALA A 113 -4.03 -0.57 -14.04
C ALA A 113 -3.53 -1.69 -13.12
N ALA A 114 -2.41 -1.48 -12.43
CA ALA A 114 -1.80 -2.48 -11.56
C ALA A 114 -2.68 -2.79 -10.33
N MET A 115 -3.21 -1.76 -9.65
CA MET A 115 -4.00 -1.97 -8.44
C MET A 115 -5.39 -2.55 -8.74
N THR A 116 -5.98 -2.25 -9.91
CA THR A 116 -7.24 -2.91 -10.32
C THR A 116 -7.03 -4.41 -10.51
N ASP A 117 -5.90 -4.83 -11.06
CA ASP A 117 -5.55 -6.23 -11.21
C ASP A 117 -5.26 -6.90 -9.85
N LEU A 118 -4.48 -6.26 -8.99
CA LEU A 118 -4.13 -6.82 -7.68
C LEU A 118 -5.34 -6.87 -6.71
N TYR A 119 -6.24 -5.91 -6.81
CA TYR A 119 -7.37 -5.77 -5.89
C TYR A 119 -8.44 -6.86 -6.04
N GLN A 120 -8.49 -7.60 -7.16
CA GLN A 120 -9.35 -8.81 -7.29
C GLN A 120 -8.99 -9.91 -6.29
N TYR A 121 -7.80 -9.88 -5.70
CA TYR A 121 -7.35 -10.86 -4.71
C TYR A 121 -7.53 -10.37 -3.27
N VAL A 122 -7.77 -9.08 -3.06
CA VAL A 122 -7.75 -8.44 -1.74
C VAL A 122 -9.08 -8.62 -1.03
N ASP A 123 -9.03 -9.05 0.23
CA ASP A 123 -10.20 -9.18 1.10
C ASP A 123 -10.44 -7.90 1.92
N VAL A 124 -9.36 -7.21 2.34
CA VAL A 124 -9.43 -6.02 3.18
C VAL A 124 -8.63 -4.88 2.57
N CYS A 125 -9.32 -3.81 2.22
CA CYS A 125 -8.70 -2.59 1.68
C CYS A 125 -8.45 -1.59 2.81
N ILE A 126 -7.24 -1.03 2.83
CA ILE A 126 -6.90 0.15 3.63
C ILE A 126 -6.61 1.28 2.66
N SER A 127 -7.19 2.45 2.86
CA SER A 127 -7.02 3.59 1.97
C SER A 127 -7.28 4.91 2.71
N ASN A 128 -7.03 6.00 2.04
CA ASN A 128 -7.55 7.32 2.38
C ASN A 128 -8.36 7.86 1.19
N GLU A 129 -9.02 9.00 1.37
CA GLU A 129 -9.86 9.61 0.35
C GLU A 129 -9.06 10.11 -0.86
N GLU A 130 -7.84 10.62 -0.63
CA GLU A 130 -6.98 11.13 -1.71
C GLU A 130 -6.51 9.98 -2.61
N ASP A 131 -6.04 8.89 -2.02
CA ASP A 131 -5.58 7.72 -2.78
C ASP A 131 -6.75 7.07 -3.56
N ALA A 132 -7.93 6.95 -2.96
CA ALA A 132 -9.12 6.42 -3.64
C ALA A 132 -9.52 7.27 -4.85
N LYS A 133 -9.45 8.60 -4.72
CA LYS A 133 -9.68 9.55 -5.80
C LYS A 133 -8.61 9.44 -6.87
N ASP A 134 -7.33 9.52 -6.48
CA ASP A 134 -6.21 9.57 -7.42
C ASP A 134 -6.10 8.30 -8.26
N VAL A 135 -6.28 7.14 -7.65
CA VAL A 135 -6.11 5.85 -8.34
C VAL A 135 -7.40 5.43 -9.05
N PHE A 136 -8.54 5.51 -8.39
CA PHE A 136 -9.79 4.93 -8.91
C PHE A 136 -10.85 5.95 -9.32
N GLY A 137 -10.59 7.24 -9.08
CA GLY A 137 -11.57 8.30 -9.34
C GLY A 137 -12.79 8.24 -8.40
N ILE A 138 -12.65 7.60 -7.24
CA ILE A 138 -13.70 7.46 -6.24
C ILE A 138 -13.64 8.66 -5.30
N GLU A 139 -14.69 9.46 -5.32
CA GLU A 139 -14.82 10.67 -4.50
C GLU A 139 -16.01 10.53 -3.53
N ALA A 140 -15.89 11.24 -2.41
CA ALA A 140 -17.01 11.38 -1.50
C ALA A 140 -18.13 12.21 -2.13
N GLU A 141 -19.35 11.69 -2.13
CA GLU A 141 -20.52 12.44 -2.56
C GLU A 141 -20.84 13.56 -1.57
N ASN A 142 -21.10 14.78 -2.08
CA ASN A 142 -21.53 15.93 -1.29
C ASN A 142 -20.59 16.41 -0.18
N THR A 143 -19.27 16.32 -0.38
CA THR A 143 -18.30 16.93 0.55
C THR A 143 -18.01 18.36 0.16
N ASP A 144 -18.30 19.31 1.07
CA ASP A 144 -17.77 20.66 1.01
C ASP A 144 -16.28 20.60 1.41
N ILE A 145 -15.42 20.45 0.40
CA ILE A 145 -13.96 20.30 0.54
C ILE A 145 -13.34 21.56 1.17
N TYR A 146 -14.05 22.68 1.14
CA TYR A 146 -13.59 23.99 1.64
C TYR A 146 -13.87 24.24 3.13
N GLY A 147 -14.67 23.40 3.78
CA GLY A 147 -15.12 23.63 5.16
C GLY A 147 -14.25 23.02 6.26
N GLY A 148 -13.21 22.27 5.97
CA GLY A 148 -12.29 21.66 6.96
C GLY A 148 -12.98 20.74 7.99
N LYS A 149 -14.26 20.47 7.86
CA LYS A 149 -15.00 19.53 8.72
C LYS A 149 -14.95 18.15 8.11
N LEU A 150 -14.33 17.23 8.84
CA LEU A 150 -14.38 15.81 8.58
C LEU A 150 -15.84 15.37 8.37
N ASN A 151 -16.26 15.19 7.12
CA ASN A 151 -17.59 14.67 6.83
C ASN A 151 -17.56 13.15 6.88
N LYS A 152 -17.90 12.58 8.05
CA LYS A 152 -17.93 11.13 8.27
C LYS A 152 -18.76 10.38 7.22
N GLU A 153 -19.83 10.99 6.71
CA GLU A 153 -20.67 10.36 5.69
C GLU A 153 -19.95 10.30 4.33
N GLY A 154 -19.13 11.28 3.98
CA GLY A 154 -18.30 11.24 2.79
C GLY A 154 -17.31 10.08 2.81
N TYR A 155 -16.64 9.85 3.95
CA TYR A 155 -15.73 8.70 4.09
C TYR A 155 -16.46 7.36 4.02
N LYS A 156 -17.67 7.25 4.57
CA LYS A 156 -18.51 6.06 4.42
C LYS A 156 -18.89 5.82 2.97
N SER A 157 -19.20 6.89 2.22
CA SER A 157 -19.49 6.81 0.78
C SER A 157 -18.28 6.27 0.01
N VAL A 158 -17.07 6.77 0.26
CA VAL A 158 -15.84 6.27 -0.37
C VAL A 158 -15.61 4.80 -0.04
N ALA A 159 -15.73 4.43 1.24
CA ALA A 159 -15.58 3.04 1.67
C ALA A 159 -16.58 2.10 0.99
N LYS A 160 -17.84 2.53 0.88
CA LYS A 160 -18.90 1.77 0.21
C LYS A 160 -18.61 1.60 -1.28
N GLN A 161 -18.23 2.67 -1.98
CA GLN A 161 -17.90 2.63 -3.41
C GLN A 161 -16.71 1.67 -3.68
N LEU A 162 -15.67 1.69 -2.83
CA LEU A 162 -14.55 0.74 -2.91
C LEU A 162 -15.01 -0.70 -2.71
N ALA A 163 -15.83 -0.95 -1.68
CA ALA A 163 -16.36 -2.28 -1.41
C ALA A 163 -17.24 -2.80 -2.56
N ASP A 164 -18.14 -1.95 -3.07
CA ASP A 164 -19.05 -2.31 -4.17
C ASP A 164 -18.27 -2.59 -5.47
N LYS A 165 -17.20 -1.84 -5.73
CA LYS A 165 -16.39 -1.97 -6.95
C LYS A 165 -15.54 -3.24 -6.98
N PHE A 166 -14.94 -3.61 -5.85
CA PHE A 166 -13.93 -4.69 -5.79
C PHE A 166 -14.40 -5.91 -4.98
N GLY A 167 -15.52 -5.82 -4.27
CA GLY A 167 -16.04 -6.92 -3.48
C GLY A 167 -15.30 -7.15 -2.16
N PHE A 168 -14.65 -6.12 -1.59
CA PHE A 168 -13.93 -6.25 -0.32
C PHE A 168 -14.85 -6.67 0.82
N GLU A 169 -14.38 -7.56 1.69
CA GLU A 169 -15.08 -7.90 2.94
C GLU A 169 -15.09 -6.72 3.91
N LYS A 170 -13.99 -5.94 3.92
CA LYS A 170 -13.83 -4.76 4.78
C LYS A 170 -13.05 -3.66 4.06
N VAL A 171 -13.43 -2.42 4.36
CA VAL A 171 -12.69 -1.24 3.94
C VAL A 171 -12.40 -0.38 5.16
N ALA A 172 -11.13 -0.05 5.40
CA ALA A 172 -10.69 0.87 6.43
C ALA A 172 -10.23 2.17 5.76
N ILE A 173 -10.88 3.29 6.09
CA ILE A 173 -10.44 4.61 5.64
C ILE A 173 -9.71 5.29 6.77
N THR A 174 -8.44 5.64 6.53
CA THR A 174 -7.63 6.41 7.48
C THR A 174 -8.05 7.87 7.44
N LEU A 175 -8.39 8.40 8.60
CA LEU A 175 -8.80 9.80 8.74
C LEU A 175 -7.62 10.61 9.24
N ARG A 176 -7.33 11.72 8.57
CA ARG A 176 -6.23 12.60 8.95
C ARG A 176 -6.76 14.00 9.24
N THR A 177 -6.44 14.52 10.41
CA THR A 177 -6.65 15.92 10.76
C THR A 177 -5.27 16.56 10.93
N SER A 178 -4.89 17.48 10.04
CA SER A 178 -3.63 18.18 10.15
C SER A 178 -3.86 19.54 10.80
N ILE A 179 -3.28 19.77 11.96
CA ILE A 179 -3.36 21.04 12.71
C ILE A 179 -2.08 21.86 12.46
N SER A 180 -0.93 21.22 12.44
CA SER A 180 0.37 21.83 12.14
C SER A 180 1.36 20.78 11.65
N ALA A 181 2.57 21.18 11.26
CA ALA A 181 3.64 20.25 10.88
C ALA A 181 4.09 19.34 12.04
N SER A 182 3.78 19.70 13.27
CA SER A 182 4.13 18.97 14.49
C SER A 182 2.95 18.25 15.14
N ASP A 183 1.71 18.60 14.76
CA ASP A 183 0.45 18.08 15.29
C ASP A 183 -0.43 17.56 14.14
N ASN A 184 -0.57 16.24 14.08
CA ASN A 184 -1.42 15.53 13.14
C ASN A 184 -2.39 14.59 13.86
#